data_6d43205a333e72112c25d3eeb6e6db41
#
_entry.id   6d43205a333e72112c25d3eeb6e6db41
#
_cell.length_a   1.000
_cell.length_b   1.000
_cell.length_c   1.000
_cell.angle_alpha   90.00
_cell.angle_beta   90.00
_cell.angle_gamma   90.00
#
_symmetry.space_group_name_H-M   'P 1'
#
loop_
_entity.id
_entity.type
_entity.pdbx_description
1 polymer ?
#
loop_
_entity_poly.entity_id
_entity_poly.type
_entity_poly.pdbx_seq_one_letter_code
_entity_poly.pdbx_strand_id
1 'polypeptide(L)'
;TSTPSMSSALAGLKVLDLCIILAGPTCGRTLADFGADVIKVDAPQREGGIAFHSDVNRGKRSILLDLKSDEGREVFWKLVEWADVVVQNYRAGALERIGLGFEEVRKRKPGIIYASLNAYGHGGPWEHRPGWEQLAQAASGMQMRYGGEQPVLAPFPVNDYGTGILGSFGVLLALLHKARTGNG
;
A
#
# COMPACT_ATOMS: atom_id res chain seq x y z
N THR A 1 23.90 -28.52 19.73
CA THR A 1 24.12 -27.26 19.02
C THR A 1 22.86 -26.95 18.21
N SER A 2 21.95 -26.13 18.80
CA SER A 2 20.77 -25.65 18.09
C SER A 2 21.22 -24.70 16.97
N THR A 3 20.89 -25.02 15.73
CA THR A 3 21.02 -24.11 14.60
C THR A 3 20.20 -22.84 14.92
N PRO A 4 20.79 -21.63 14.82
CA PRO A 4 19.99 -20.41 15.00
C PRO A 4 18.84 -20.43 14.00
N SER A 5 17.60 -20.28 14.47
CA SER A 5 16.48 -20.07 13.56
C SER A 5 16.74 -18.76 12.84
N MET A 6 16.93 -18.81 11.52
CA MET A 6 17.06 -17.60 10.71
C MET A 6 15.70 -16.87 10.77
N SER A 7 15.63 -15.77 11.50
CA SER A 7 14.47 -14.90 11.46
C SER A 7 14.40 -14.23 10.08
N SER A 8 13.20 -14.10 9.53
CA SER A 8 12.98 -13.34 8.30
C SER A 8 13.44 -11.88 8.46
N ALA A 9 13.89 -11.25 7.38
CA ALA A 9 14.48 -9.90 7.41
C ALA A 9 13.58 -8.84 8.08
N LEU A 10 12.25 -8.97 7.93
CA LEU A 10 11.24 -8.07 8.49
C LEU A 10 10.44 -8.71 9.64
N ALA A 11 10.98 -9.76 10.29
CA ALA A 11 10.31 -10.37 11.44
C ALA A 11 10.08 -9.35 12.54
N GLY A 12 8.82 -9.26 13.02
CA GLY A 12 8.38 -8.31 14.05
C GLY A 12 7.87 -6.97 13.51
N LEU A 13 8.08 -6.66 12.23
CA LEU A 13 7.48 -5.48 11.60
C LEU A 13 5.98 -5.68 11.41
N LYS A 14 5.17 -4.71 11.82
CA LYS A 14 3.72 -4.72 11.77
C LYS A 14 3.19 -3.73 10.75
N VAL A 15 2.47 -4.22 9.75
CA VAL A 15 1.99 -3.41 8.60
C VAL A 15 0.47 -3.45 8.53
N LEU A 16 -0.17 -2.29 8.48
CA LEU A 16 -1.58 -2.12 8.18
C LEU A 16 -1.74 -1.77 6.71
N ASP A 17 -2.33 -2.68 5.94
CA ASP A 17 -2.51 -2.55 4.50
C ASP A 17 -3.96 -2.19 4.17
N LEU A 18 -4.20 -0.94 3.80
CA LEU A 18 -5.52 -0.41 3.39
C LEU A 18 -5.70 -0.44 1.86
N CYS A 19 -4.76 -1.02 1.14
CA CYS A 19 -4.66 -0.91 -0.30
C CYS A 19 -5.71 -1.74 -1.05
N ILE A 20 -5.99 -1.34 -2.28
CA ILE A 20 -6.93 -2.00 -3.17
C ILE A 20 -6.30 -2.26 -4.53
N ILE A 21 -6.85 -3.22 -5.25
CA ILE A 21 -6.49 -3.60 -6.62
C ILE A 21 -5.12 -4.28 -6.69
N LEU A 22 -4.05 -3.61 -7.13
CA LEU A 22 -2.79 -4.25 -7.49
C LEU A 22 -1.54 -3.55 -6.94
N ALA A 23 -1.33 -2.26 -7.26
CA ALA A 23 -0.11 -1.53 -6.90
C ALA A 23 0.17 -1.53 -5.38
N GLY A 24 -0.78 -1.04 -4.61
CA GLY A 24 -0.64 -1.00 -3.15
C GLY A 24 -0.59 -2.39 -2.50
N PRO A 25 -1.51 -3.32 -2.85
CA PRO A 25 -1.42 -4.69 -2.35
C PRO A 25 -0.09 -5.39 -2.66
N THR A 26 0.56 -5.10 -3.79
CA THR A 26 1.92 -5.58 -4.10
C THR A 26 2.94 -5.08 -3.09
N CYS A 27 2.85 -3.83 -2.64
CA CYS A 27 3.70 -3.31 -1.57
C CYS A 27 3.54 -4.13 -0.28
N GLY A 28 2.30 -4.29 0.21
CA GLY A 28 2.02 -5.08 1.41
C GLY A 28 2.45 -6.55 1.27
N ARG A 29 2.24 -7.19 0.09
CA ARG A 29 2.71 -8.55 -0.19
C ARG A 29 4.23 -8.64 -0.12
N THR A 30 4.94 -7.71 -0.75
CA THR A 30 6.41 -7.72 -0.73
C THR A 30 6.94 -7.65 0.70
N LEU A 31 6.37 -6.81 1.55
CA LEU A 31 6.74 -6.76 2.96
C LEU A 31 6.42 -8.07 3.70
N ALA A 32 5.28 -8.70 3.40
CA ALA A 32 4.91 -10.00 3.96
C ALA A 32 5.86 -11.13 3.50
N ASP A 33 6.26 -11.15 2.24
CA ASP A 33 7.21 -12.13 1.68
C ASP A 33 8.58 -12.06 2.40
N PHE A 34 8.96 -10.89 2.94
CA PHE A 34 10.14 -10.70 3.78
C PHE A 34 9.88 -10.92 5.29
N GLY A 35 8.68 -11.33 5.67
CA GLY A 35 8.35 -11.77 7.03
C GLY A 35 7.67 -10.72 7.92
N ALA A 36 7.22 -9.60 7.38
CA ALA A 36 6.38 -8.67 8.12
C ALA A 36 5.00 -9.28 8.44
N ASP A 37 4.45 -8.94 9.60
CA ASP A 37 3.07 -9.26 9.97
C ASP A 37 2.13 -8.21 9.35
N VAL A 38 1.47 -8.57 8.26
CA VAL A 38 0.63 -7.67 7.47
C VAL A 38 -0.84 -7.96 7.70
N ILE A 39 -1.62 -6.96 8.14
CA ILE A 39 -3.08 -7.02 8.22
C ILE A 39 -3.66 -6.20 7.08
N LYS A 40 -4.34 -6.89 6.18
CA LYS A 40 -5.14 -6.31 5.10
C LYS A 40 -6.51 -5.90 5.62
N VAL A 41 -6.92 -4.66 5.37
CA VAL A 41 -8.27 -4.17 5.64
C VAL A 41 -9.03 -4.03 4.33
N ASP A 42 -10.15 -4.74 4.23
CA ASP A 42 -11.10 -4.61 3.13
C ASP A 42 -12.45 -4.09 3.63
N ALA A 43 -13.16 -3.37 2.76
CA ALA A 43 -14.51 -2.90 3.07
C ALA A 43 -15.52 -4.06 2.88
N PRO A 44 -16.45 -4.27 3.84
CA PRO A 44 -17.47 -5.33 3.72
C PRO A 44 -18.35 -5.19 2.47
N GLN A 45 -18.51 -3.95 1.97
CA GLN A 45 -19.34 -3.65 0.80
C GLN A 45 -18.62 -3.92 -0.54
N ARG A 46 -17.34 -4.32 -0.50
CA ARG A 46 -16.60 -4.65 -1.71
C ARG A 46 -16.87 -6.10 -2.08
N GLU A 47 -17.73 -6.29 -3.06
CA GLU A 47 -18.00 -7.60 -3.63
C GLU A 47 -16.95 -8.00 -4.68
N GLY A 48 -16.62 -9.28 -4.72
CA GLY A 48 -15.77 -9.89 -5.72
C GLY A 48 -14.27 -9.63 -5.54
N GLY A 49 -13.49 -10.66 -5.76
CA GLY A 49 -12.04 -10.58 -5.90
C GLY A 49 -11.65 -10.32 -7.36
N ILE A 50 -10.58 -9.56 -7.57
CA ILE A 50 -9.92 -9.50 -8.88
C ILE A 50 -9.05 -10.73 -9.10
N ALA A 51 -8.73 -11.03 -10.37
CA ALA A 51 -7.92 -12.21 -10.72
C ALA A 51 -6.57 -12.28 -9.98
N PHE A 52 -6.01 -11.13 -9.61
CA PHE A 52 -4.72 -11.03 -8.90
C PHE A 52 -4.83 -11.09 -7.36
N HIS A 53 -6.05 -11.18 -6.83
CA HIS A 53 -6.29 -11.07 -5.38
C HIS A 53 -5.51 -12.12 -4.56
N SER A 54 -5.47 -13.35 -5.01
CA SER A 54 -4.75 -14.44 -4.34
C SER A 54 -3.23 -14.23 -4.36
N ASP A 55 -2.69 -13.69 -5.47
CA ASP A 55 -1.27 -13.39 -5.57
C ASP A 55 -0.87 -12.23 -4.65
N VAL A 56 -1.56 -11.09 -4.76
CA VAL A 56 -1.14 -9.86 -4.05
C VAL A 56 -1.50 -9.84 -2.56
N ASN A 57 -2.23 -10.84 -2.07
CA ASN A 57 -2.60 -10.92 -0.65
C ASN A 57 -2.03 -12.16 0.07
N ARG A 58 -1.21 -12.97 -0.60
CA ARG A 58 -0.54 -14.09 0.06
C ARG A 58 0.33 -13.60 1.22
N GLY A 59 0.38 -14.38 2.28
CA GLY A 59 1.14 -14.07 3.48
C GLY A 59 0.54 -13.00 4.38
N LYS A 60 -0.60 -12.40 4.00
CA LYS A 60 -1.32 -11.41 4.83
C LYS A 60 -2.44 -12.06 5.64
N ARG A 61 -2.69 -11.52 6.81
CA ARG A 61 -3.97 -11.68 7.53
C ARG A 61 -4.97 -10.67 6.99
N SER A 62 -6.26 -10.89 7.14
CA SER A 62 -7.29 -9.96 6.65
C SER A 62 -8.39 -9.71 7.67
N ILE A 63 -8.99 -8.53 7.58
CA ILE A 63 -10.18 -8.14 8.32
C ILE A 63 -11.13 -7.35 7.40
N LEU A 64 -12.43 -7.58 7.54
CA LEU A 64 -13.44 -6.73 6.92
C LEU A 64 -13.83 -5.63 7.90
N LEU A 65 -13.71 -4.37 7.47
CA LEU A 65 -13.91 -3.21 8.33
C LEU A 65 -14.55 -2.06 7.55
N ASP A 66 -15.72 -1.61 7.99
CA ASP A 66 -16.33 -0.40 7.45
C ASP A 66 -15.71 0.84 8.10
N LEU A 67 -14.77 1.47 7.41
CA LEU A 67 -14.10 2.69 7.88
C LEU A 67 -15.01 3.92 7.95
N LYS A 68 -16.27 3.81 7.48
CA LYS A 68 -17.26 4.89 7.57
C LYS A 68 -18.11 4.79 8.82
N SER A 69 -18.22 3.62 9.43
CA SER A 69 -18.91 3.42 10.71
C SER A 69 -18.05 3.86 11.90
N ASP A 70 -18.68 4.22 13.01
CA ASP A 70 -17.96 4.61 14.23
C ASP A 70 -17.23 3.40 14.84
N GLU A 71 -17.86 2.24 14.85
CA GLU A 71 -17.27 0.99 15.33
C GLU A 71 -16.07 0.57 14.48
N GLY A 72 -16.17 0.72 13.15
CA GLY A 72 -15.08 0.44 12.22
C GLY A 72 -13.90 1.37 12.45
N ARG A 73 -14.13 2.65 12.69
CA ARG A 73 -13.08 3.62 13.05
C ARG A 73 -12.41 3.29 14.38
N GLU A 74 -13.19 2.86 15.37
CA GLU A 74 -12.61 2.46 16.66
C GLU A 74 -11.62 1.31 16.49
N VAL A 75 -12.01 0.28 15.72
CA VAL A 75 -11.12 -0.85 15.39
C VAL A 75 -9.92 -0.39 14.57
N PHE A 76 -10.13 0.48 13.58
CA PHE A 76 -9.04 1.05 12.77
C PHE A 76 -7.98 1.73 13.65
N TRP A 77 -8.38 2.54 14.64
CA TRP A 77 -7.44 3.20 15.53
C TRP A 77 -6.64 2.23 16.40
N LYS A 78 -7.26 1.14 16.86
CA LYS A 78 -6.55 0.05 17.56
C LYS A 78 -5.50 -0.61 16.65
N LEU A 79 -5.82 -0.78 15.35
CA LEU A 79 -4.89 -1.31 14.37
C LEU A 79 -3.74 -0.32 14.06
N VAL A 80 -4.00 0.97 14.02
CA VAL A 80 -2.96 2.01 13.87
C VAL A 80 -2.01 1.99 15.07
N GLU A 81 -2.52 1.86 16.28
CA GLU A 81 -1.70 1.75 17.49
C GLU A 81 -0.81 0.49 17.47
N TRP A 82 -1.30 -0.59 16.89
CA TRP A 82 -0.53 -1.83 16.71
C TRP A 82 0.53 -1.72 15.61
N ALA A 83 0.26 -1.02 14.50
CA ALA A 83 1.07 -1.01 13.29
C ALA A 83 2.32 -0.12 13.40
N ASP A 84 3.43 -0.53 12.82
CA ASP A 84 4.63 0.29 12.60
C ASP A 84 4.55 1.07 11.28
N VAL A 85 3.82 0.51 10.30
CA VAL A 85 3.66 1.04 8.95
C VAL A 85 2.19 1.00 8.55
N VAL A 86 1.70 2.06 7.93
CA VAL A 86 0.42 2.10 7.21
C VAL A 86 0.71 2.25 5.73
N VAL A 87 0.11 1.41 4.89
CA VAL A 87 0.18 1.52 3.43
C VAL A 87 -1.22 1.74 2.87
N GLN A 88 -1.38 2.72 2.00
CA GLN A 88 -2.65 3.01 1.34
C GLN A 88 -2.45 3.45 -0.11
N ASN A 89 -3.44 3.21 -0.97
CA ASN A 89 -3.43 3.65 -2.36
C ASN A 89 -4.78 4.24 -2.82
N TYR A 90 -5.49 4.89 -1.91
CA TYR A 90 -6.66 5.67 -2.25
C TYR A 90 -6.29 6.97 -2.97
N ARG A 91 -7.25 7.56 -3.67
CA ARG A 91 -7.07 8.89 -4.28
C ARG A 91 -6.75 9.94 -3.21
N ALA A 92 -5.97 10.94 -3.59
CA ALA A 92 -5.65 12.08 -2.72
C ALA A 92 -6.92 12.65 -2.05
N GLY A 93 -6.86 12.85 -0.75
CA GLY A 93 -7.95 13.37 0.06
C GLY A 93 -9.05 12.35 0.43
N ALA A 94 -8.97 11.09 -0.01
CA ALA A 94 -10.05 10.13 0.26
C ALA A 94 -10.12 9.72 1.75
N LEU A 95 -8.99 9.41 2.36
CA LEU A 95 -8.91 9.07 3.77
C LEU A 95 -9.01 10.32 4.66
N GLU A 96 -8.49 11.44 4.21
CA GLU A 96 -8.57 12.73 4.88
C GLU A 96 -10.04 13.16 5.08
N ARG A 97 -10.90 12.98 4.05
CA ARG A 97 -12.34 13.31 4.14
C ARG A 97 -13.10 12.53 5.21
N ILE A 98 -12.61 11.38 5.60
CA ILE A 98 -13.21 10.58 6.66
C ILE A 98 -12.41 10.62 7.97
N GLY A 99 -11.41 11.53 8.07
CA GLY A 99 -10.61 11.74 9.27
C GLY A 99 -9.59 10.64 9.56
N LEU A 100 -9.17 9.88 8.53
CA LEU A 100 -8.20 8.77 8.64
C LEU A 100 -6.94 9.00 7.78
N GLY A 101 -6.67 10.26 7.43
CA GLY A 101 -5.51 10.65 6.64
C GLY A 101 -4.20 10.66 7.42
N PHE A 102 -3.12 11.02 6.74
CA PHE A 102 -1.77 11.01 7.30
C PHE A 102 -1.65 11.85 8.58
N GLU A 103 -2.19 13.07 8.58
CA GLU A 103 -2.04 13.97 9.73
C GLU A 103 -2.75 13.44 10.98
N GLU A 104 -3.94 12.83 10.83
CA GLU A 104 -4.67 12.22 11.94
C GLU A 104 -3.92 10.98 12.46
N VAL A 105 -3.42 10.15 11.55
CA VAL A 105 -2.64 8.96 11.92
C VAL A 105 -1.35 9.36 12.63
N ARG A 106 -0.63 10.37 12.14
CA ARG A 106 0.59 10.89 12.75
C ARG A 106 0.34 11.50 14.13
N LYS A 107 -0.75 12.23 14.29
CA LYS A 107 -1.15 12.78 15.63
C LYS A 107 -1.40 11.66 16.64
N ARG A 108 -2.06 10.58 16.19
CA ARG A 108 -2.38 9.45 17.06
C ARG A 108 -1.16 8.60 17.39
N LYS A 109 -0.28 8.39 16.42
CA LYS A 109 0.96 7.61 16.58
C LYS A 109 2.15 8.34 15.96
N PRO A 110 2.80 9.24 16.70
CA PRO A 110 4.04 9.88 16.28
C PRO A 110 5.11 8.84 15.91
N GLY A 111 5.80 9.06 14.80
CA GLY A 111 6.83 8.14 14.34
C GLY A 111 6.31 6.91 13.59
N ILE A 112 5.01 6.86 13.24
CA ILE A 112 4.49 5.86 12.31
C ILE A 112 4.99 6.14 10.89
N ILE A 113 5.32 5.10 10.15
CA ILE A 113 5.64 5.23 8.72
C ILE A 113 4.33 5.14 7.93
N TYR A 114 4.09 6.11 7.05
CA TYR A 114 2.87 6.18 6.25
C TYR A 114 3.24 6.22 4.77
N ALA A 115 2.96 5.13 4.05
CA ALA A 115 3.20 5.01 2.63
C ALA A 115 1.92 5.25 1.83
N SER A 116 1.93 6.27 0.99
CA SER A 116 0.83 6.61 0.09
C SER A 116 1.24 6.39 -1.35
N LEU A 117 0.55 5.49 -2.05
CA LEU A 117 0.81 5.15 -3.44
C LEU A 117 -0.33 5.64 -4.32
N ASN A 118 -0.02 6.27 -5.44
CA ASN A 118 -1.02 6.69 -6.42
C ASN A 118 -0.43 6.69 -7.84
N ALA A 119 -1.28 6.86 -8.85
CA ALA A 119 -0.89 6.72 -10.23
C ALA A 119 -0.10 7.93 -10.80
N TYR A 120 -0.28 9.12 -10.24
CA TYR A 120 0.25 10.37 -10.82
C TYR A 120 1.13 11.18 -9.87
N GLY A 121 1.49 10.62 -8.73
CA GLY A 121 2.30 11.28 -7.71
C GLY A 121 1.51 12.28 -6.86
N HIS A 122 2.23 12.95 -5.97
CA HIS A 122 1.73 14.00 -5.10
C HIS A 122 2.30 15.35 -5.55
N GLY A 123 1.45 16.37 -5.61
CA GLY A 123 1.88 17.76 -5.94
C GLY A 123 1.97 18.08 -7.42
N GLY A 124 1.44 17.23 -8.30
CA GLY A 124 1.36 17.51 -9.74
C GLY A 124 -0.06 17.89 -10.21
N PRO A 125 -0.21 18.39 -11.44
CA PRO A 125 -1.52 18.80 -11.97
C PRO A 125 -2.52 17.65 -12.10
N TRP A 126 -2.07 16.41 -12.00
CA TRP A 126 -2.89 15.20 -12.11
C TRP A 126 -3.06 14.44 -10.80
N GLU A 127 -2.57 14.96 -9.69
CA GLU A 127 -2.61 14.27 -8.39
C GLU A 127 -4.00 13.80 -7.96
N HIS A 128 -5.05 14.55 -8.34
CA HIS A 128 -6.45 14.21 -8.00
C HIS A 128 -7.14 13.32 -9.04
N ARG A 129 -6.48 13.02 -10.16
CA ARG A 129 -7.08 12.18 -11.20
C ARG A 129 -7.12 10.72 -10.77
N PRO A 130 -8.19 9.98 -11.14
CA PRO A 130 -8.19 8.54 -11.02
C PRO A 130 -7.16 7.96 -11.97
N GLY A 131 -6.39 6.98 -11.49
CA GLY A 131 -5.39 6.30 -12.29
C GLY A 131 -5.47 4.80 -12.11
N TRP A 132 -5.26 4.11 -13.23
CA TRP A 132 -5.13 2.67 -13.34
C TRP A 132 -3.92 2.37 -14.22
N GLU A 133 -3.45 1.15 -14.23
CA GLU A 133 -2.34 0.72 -15.09
C GLU A 133 -2.49 1.22 -16.54
N GLN A 134 -3.69 1.02 -17.12
CA GLN A 134 -3.96 1.40 -18.51
C GLN A 134 -3.80 2.91 -18.75
N LEU A 135 -4.25 3.73 -17.81
CA LEU A 135 -4.12 5.18 -17.88
C LEU A 135 -2.67 5.63 -17.67
N ALA A 136 -1.94 4.97 -16.77
CA ALA A 136 -0.53 5.24 -16.55
C ALA A 136 0.31 4.88 -17.80
N GLN A 137 0.04 3.73 -18.44
CA GLN A 137 0.68 3.36 -19.69
C GLN A 137 0.37 4.33 -20.84
N ALA A 138 -0.88 4.81 -20.92
CA ALA A 138 -1.26 5.80 -21.93
C ALA A 138 -0.56 7.15 -21.69
N ALA A 139 -0.62 7.64 -20.46
CA ALA A 139 -0.04 8.94 -20.08
C ALA A 139 1.48 8.99 -20.22
N SER A 140 2.18 7.87 -19.97
CA SER A 140 3.64 7.77 -20.11
C SER A 140 4.12 7.48 -21.53
N GLY A 141 3.20 7.24 -22.48
CA GLY A 141 3.53 6.86 -23.85
C GLY A 141 3.95 5.39 -24.02
N MET A 142 3.88 4.57 -22.98
CA MET A 142 4.22 3.15 -23.04
C MET A 142 3.41 2.39 -24.10
N GLN A 143 2.11 2.70 -24.23
CA GLN A 143 1.24 2.04 -25.19
C GLN A 143 1.70 2.30 -26.64
N MET A 144 2.11 3.53 -26.95
CA MET A 144 2.65 3.85 -28.27
C MET A 144 4.01 3.17 -28.51
N ARG A 145 4.89 3.21 -27.50
CA ARG A 145 6.20 2.57 -27.62
C ARG A 145 6.11 1.06 -27.78
N TYR A 146 5.14 0.41 -27.11
CA TYR A 146 4.92 -1.03 -27.22
C TYR A 146 4.21 -1.42 -28.53
N GLY A 147 3.21 -0.67 -28.97
CA GLY A 147 2.40 -0.96 -30.14
C GLY A 147 2.99 -0.47 -31.46
N GLY A 148 3.95 0.45 -31.43
CA GLY A 148 4.55 1.03 -32.64
C GLY A 148 3.64 2.08 -33.29
N GLU A 149 2.96 1.73 -34.36
CA GLU A 149 2.09 2.65 -35.12
C GLU A 149 0.76 2.96 -34.41
N GLN A 150 0.29 2.07 -33.55
CA GLN A 150 -0.96 2.24 -32.78
C GLN A 150 -0.72 1.93 -31.31
N PRO A 151 -1.44 2.64 -30.41
CA PRO A 151 -1.31 2.37 -28.97
C PRO A 151 -1.85 0.98 -28.65
N VAL A 152 -1.01 0.14 -28.03
CA VAL A 152 -1.35 -1.20 -27.54
C VAL A 152 -1.00 -1.32 -26.07
N LEU A 153 -1.91 -1.85 -25.28
CA LEU A 153 -1.66 -2.10 -23.86
C LEU A 153 -0.56 -3.17 -23.73
N ALA A 154 0.48 -2.85 -22.98
CA ALA A 154 1.49 -3.83 -22.65
C ALA A 154 0.88 -4.98 -21.82
N PRO A 155 1.30 -6.24 -22.03
CA PRO A 155 0.63 -7.41 -21.45
C PRO A 155 0.80 -7.55 -19.95
N PHE A 156 1.68 -6.76 -19.33
CA PHE A 156 1.92 -6.77 -17.90
C PHE A 156 1.56 -5.43 -17.26
N PRO A 157 0.97 -5.42 -16.06
CA PRO A 157 0.74 -4.21 -15.28
C PRO A 157 2.05 -3.73 -14.61
N VAL A 158 3.00 -3.29 -15.46
CA VAL A 158 4.36 -2.91 -15.07
C VAL A 158 4.37 -1.74 -14.09
N ASN A 159 3.49 -0.75 -14.31
CA ASN A 159 3.41 0.42 -13.45
C ASN A 159 2.84 0.05 -12.07
N ASP A 160 1.82 -0.82 -12.02
CA ASP A 160 1.23 -1.26 -10.76
C ASP A 160 2.25 -2.07 -9.94
N TYR A 161 2.87 -3.11 -10.52
CA TYR A 161 3.88 -3.90 -9.80
C TYR A 161 5.11 -3.07 -9.46
N GLY A 162 5.60 -2.25 -10.39
CA GLY A 162 6.72 -1.35 -10.16
C GLY A 162 6.47 -0.37 -9.03
N THR A 163 5.29 0.26 -9.00
CA THR A 163 4.88 1.15 -7.92
C THR A 163 4.83 0.42 -6.57
N GLY A 164 4.29 -0.80 -6.54
CA GLY A 164 4.25 -1.59 -5.32
C GLY A 164 5.63 -1.95 -4.78
N ILE A 165 6.55 -2.37 -5.65
CA ILE A 165 7.93 -2.69 -5.28
C ILE A 165 8.68 -1.43 -4.80
N LEU A 166 8.55 -0.31 -5.52
CA LEU A 166 9.15 0.97 -5.12
C LEU A 166 8.55 1.49 -3.81
N GLY A 167 7.25 1.28 -3.58
CA GLY A 167 6.60 1.57 -2.31
C GLY A 167 7.21 0.77 -1.15
N SER A 168 7.45 -0.52 -1.35
CA SER A 168 8.14 -1.36 -0.35
C SER A 168 9.55 -0.86 -0.08
N PHE A 169 10.30 -0.50 -1.11
CA PHE A 169 11.63 0.09 -0.98
C PHE A 169 11.60 1.41 -0.19
N GLY A 170 10.61 2.29 -0.49
CA GLY A 170 10.40 3.52 0.27
C GLY A 170 10.12 3.27 1.76
N VAL A 171 9.31 2.26 2.07
CA VAL A 171 9.06 1.82 3.47
C VAL A 171 10.36 1.38 4.13
N LEU A 172 11.21 0.58 3.45
CA LEU A 172 12.50 0.14 4.00
C LEU A 172 13.46 1.31 4.26
N LEU A 173 13.49 2.32 3.36
CA LEU A 173 14.27 3.54 3.57
C LEU A 173 13.76 4.34 4.79
N ALA A 174 12.44 4.46 4.95
CA ALA A 174 11.84 5.13 6.09
C ALA A 174 12.14 4.37 7.42
N LEU A 175 12.09 3.04 7.41
CA LEU A 175 12.49 2.21 8.55
C LEU A 175 13.97 2.42 8.91
N LEU A 176 14.85 2.47 7.92
CA LEU A 176 16.26 2.74 8.14
C LEU A 176 16.49 4.15 8.70
N HIS A 177 15.77 5.14 8.18
CA HIS A 177 15.80 6.50 8.72
C HIS A 177 15.35 6.53 10.17
N LYS A 178 14.20 5.90 10.46
CA LYS A 178 13.66 5.80 11.83
C LYS A 178 14.63 5.12 12.79
N ALA A 179 15.29 4.04 12.36
CA ALA A 179 16.29 3.36 13.18
C ALA A 179 17.49 4.22 13.54
N ARG A 180 17.84 5.17 12.64
CA ARG A 180 18.99 6.07 12.83
C ARG A 180 18.65 7.35 13.60
N THR A 181 17.43 7.86 13.47
CA THR A 181 17.04 9.18 13.95
C THR A 181 15.97 9.15 15.05
N GLY A 182 15.27 8.03 15.19
CA GLY A 182 14.06 7.90 16.02
C GLY A 182 12.78 8.46 15.38
N ASN A 183 12.87 9.11 14.23
CA ASN A 183 11.74 9.74 13.54
C ASN A 183 11.21 8.87 12.40
N GLY A 184 9.90 8.71 12.32
CA GLY A 184 9.22 8.05 11.22
C GLY A 184 8.68 9.04 10.19
#